data_4419db3fc1308c28bb861e000330e26d
#
_entry.id   4419db3fc1308c28bb861e000330e26d
#
_cell.length_a   1.000
_cell.length_b   1.000
_cell.length_c   1.000
_cell.angle_alpha   90.00
_cell.angle_beta   90.00
_cell.angle_gamma   90.00
#
_symmetry.space_group_name_H-M   'P 1'
#
loop_
_entity.id
_entity.type
_entity.pdbx_description
1 polymer ?
#
loop_
_entity_poly.entity_id
_entity_poly.type
_entity_poly.pdbx_seq_one_letter_code
_entity_poly.pdbx_strand_id
1 'polypeptide(L)'
;MLINENADNYDRETSQYIVAYLDLLGVADRIGRDEGYQKIAMNKLHNLYTFSMKLASEIAIEEYRDIQFKIFSDNIVIAKKLSEQSDKRLLDIKCLLNCVSHFQCLSVGDGVGWLVRGGITVGELFLDEIMVWGKALLKAYNLECRVAIYPRIVIDREIIPEIITNKELSEYVLQDFDNEYFLNYLCIQHFGGQILMNGFTIMQDELNGKFTESIYQKLCWHMNYVNKELDKKNEKRDKKYRLKLK
;
A
#
# COMPACT_ATOMS: atom_id res chain seq x y z
N MET A 1 -30.98 -3.08 23.12
CA MET A 1 -30.05 -1.95 23.16
C MET A 1 -30.88 -0.68 23.01
N LEU A 2 -31.16 0.02 24.11
CA LEU A 2 -31.98 1.23 24.09
C LEU A 2 -31.11 2.35 23.46
N ILE A 3 -31.55 2.87 22.34
CA ILE A 3 -30.99 4.09 21.75
C ILE A 3 -31.31 5.21 22.76
N ASN A 4 -30.30 5.77 23.35
CA ASN A 4 -30.45 6.82 24.35
C ASN A 4 -30.91 8.08 23.62
N GLU A 5 -32.11 8.58 23.94
CA GLU A 5 -32.72 9.76 23.29
C GLU A 5 -31.96 11.09 23.53
N ASN A 6 -30.83 11.07 24.25
CA ASN A 6 -29.91 12.20 24.40
C ASN A 6 -28.81 12.24 23.34
N ALA A 7 -29.06 11.67 22.17
CA ALA A 7 -28.12 11.57 21.05
C ALA A 7 -27.90 12.87 20.26
N ASP A 8 -28.42 14.01 20.72
CA ASP A 8 -28.33 15.29 20.01
C ASP A 8 -26.97 16.00 20.10
N ASN A 9 -25.97 15.36 20.69
CA ASN A 9 -24.61 15.94 20.80
C ASN A 9 -23.58 15.07 20.10
N TYR A 10 -23.78 14.81 18.81
CA TYR A 10 -22.80 14.14 17.95
C TYR A 10 -21.89 15.19 17.29
N ASP A 11 -20.99 15.81 18.05
CA ASP A 11 -19.89 16.64 17.55
C ASP A 11 -18.81 15.77 16.88
N ARG A 12 -19.21 15.02 15.84
CA ARG A 12 -18.26 14.27 15.04
C ARG A 12 -17.86 15.09 13.84
N GLU A 13 -16.65 15.60 13.88
CA GLU A 13 -16.11 16.43 12.82
C GLU A 13 -15.11 15.64 11.95
N THR A 14 -15.09 15.97 10.67
CA THR A 14 -14.03 15.53 9.77
C THR A 14 -12.78 16.38 9.99
N SER A 15 -11.63 15.80 9.71
CA SER A 15 -10.35 16.50 9.72
C SER A 15 -9.60 16.20 8.42
N GLN A 16 -8.53 16.93 8.16
CA GLN A 16 -7.66 16.66 7.03
C GLN A 16 -6.78 15.44 7.33
N TYR A 17 -6.83 14.47 6.45
CA TYR A 17 -6.02 13.24 6.50
C TYR A 17 -5.32 13.01 5.18
N ILE A 18 -4.16 12.36 5.22
CA ILE A 18 -3.66 11.59 4.10
C ILE A 18 -4.13 10.14 4.27
N VAL A 19 -4.67 9.58 3.20
CA VAL A 19 -5.35 8.27 3.20
C VAL A 19 -4.83 7.42 2.07
N ALA A 20 -4.50 6.17 2.37
CA ALA A 20 -4.27 5.12 1.40
C ALA A 20 -5.41 4.09 1.48
N TYR A 21 -6.03 3.78 0.35
CA TYR A 21 -6.93 2.64 0.18
C TYR A 21 -6.21 1.60 -0.67
N LEU A 22 -6.06 0.38 -0.14
CA LEU A 22 -5.26 -0.68 -0.74
C LEU A 22 -6.11 -1.94 -0.92
N ASP A 23 -5.85 -2.67 -2.00
CA ASP A 23 -6.47 -3.94 -2.36
C ASP A 23 -5.40 -4.98 -2.68
N LEU A 24 -5.49 -6.16 -2.06
CA LEU A 24 -4.59 -7.28 -2.29
C LEU A 24 -5.11 -8.13 -3.45
N LEU A 25 -4.38 -8.17 -4.55
CA LEU A 25 -4.82 -8.81 -5.77
C LEU A 25 -4.92 -10.34 -5.64
N GLY A 26 -6.07 -10.88 -6.08
CA GLY A 26 -6.31 -12.32 -6.21
C GLY A 26 -6.73 -13.02 -4.92
N VAL A 27 -7.14 -12.31 -3.87
CA VAL A 27 -7.63 -12.92 -2.61
C VAL A 27 -8.93 -13.68 -2.85
N ALA A 28 -9.84 -13.15 -3.65
CA ALA A 28 -11.10 -13.84 -3.99
C ALA A 28 -10.86 -15.23 -4.63
N ASP A 29 -9.89 -15.35 -5.55
CA ASP A 29 -9.51 -16.65 -6.14
C ASP A 29 -8.94 -17.60 -5.07
N ARG A 30 -8.18 -17.07 -4.11
CA ARG A 30 -7.60 -17.86 -3.01
C ARG A 30 -8.65 -18.36 -2.04
N ILE A 31 -9.67 -17.56 -1.75
CA ILE A 31 -10.82 -17.96 -0.91
C ILE A 31 -11.65 -19.05 -1.61
N GLY A 32 -11.73 -19.04 -2.93
CA GLY A 32 -12.46 -20.03 -3.72
C GLY A 32 -11.78 -21.39 -3.86
N ARG A 33 -10.55 -21.59 -3.33
CA ARG A 33 -9.80 -22.84 -3.39
C ARG A 33 -10.19 -23.81 -2.25
N ASP A 34 -9.51 -24.96 -2.18
CA ASP A 34 -9.72 -25.92 -1.11
C ASP A 34 -9.42 -25.37 0.29
N GLU A 35 -9.98 -26.01 1.32
CA GLU A 35 -9.90 -25.53 2.71
C GLU A 35 -8.44 -25.42 3.22
N GLY A 36 -7.55 -26.30 2.81
CA GLY A 36 -6.15 -26.28 3.21
C GLY A 36 -5.46 -25.01 2.68
N TYR A 37 -5.74 -24.68 1.43
CA TYR A 37 -5.19 -23.48 0.81
C TYR A 37 -5.78 -22.20 1.40
N GLN A 38 -7.11 -22.17 1.68
CA GLN A 38 -7.77 -21.04 2.33
C GLN A 38 -7.13 -20.73 3.69
N LYS A 39 -6.86 -21.77 4.49
CA LYS A 39 -6.20 -21.62 5.81
C LYS A 39 -4.81 -20.99 5.68
N ILE A 40 -4.03 -21.42 4.69
CA ILE A 40 -2.70 -20.86 4.42
C ILE A 40 -2.83 -19.40 4.00
N ALA A 41 -3.74 -19.08 3.09
CA ALA A 41 -3.97 -17.72 2.60
C ALA A 41 -4.42 -16.78 3.73
N MET A 42 -5.37 -17.22 4.57
CA MET A 42 -5.82 -16.47 5.75
C MET A 42 -4.69 -16.20 6.74
N ASN A 43 -3.84 -17.18 7.02
CA ASN A 43 -2.69 -17.00 7.90
C ASN A 43 -1.67 -16.01 7.33
N LYS A 44 -1.37 -16.08 6.02
CA LYS A 44 -0.50 -15.12 5.34
C LYS A 44 -1.06 -13.70 5.47
N LEU A 45 -2.35 -13.52 5.23
CA LEU A 45 -3.03 -12.23 5.33
C LEU A 45 -3.00 -11.68 6.75
N HIS A 46 -3.35 -12.50 7.73
CA HIS A 46 -3.31 -12.14 9.13
C HIS A 46 -1.90 -11.73 9.60
N ASN A 47 -0.88 -12.49 9.20
CA ASN A 47 0.50 -12.18 9.53
C ASN A 47 0.96 -10.88 8.85
N LEU A 48 0.61 -10.66 7.58
CA LEU A 48 0.91 -9.41 6.87
C LEU A 48 0.35 -8.20 7.63
N TYR A 49 -0.91 -8.24 8.00
CA TYR A 49 -1.56 -7.14 8.72
C TYR A 49 -0.95 -6.93 10.10
N THR A 50 -0.82 -8.01 10.88
CA THR A 50 -0.25 -7.94 12.25
C THR A 50 1.18 -7.39 12.22
N PHE A 51 2.00 -7.86 11.29
CA PHE A 51 3.38 -7.41 11.17
C PHE A 51 3.47 -5.95 10.70
N SER A 52 2.61 -5.54 9.77
CA SER A 52 2.57 -4.15 9.29
C SER A 52 2.14 -3.18 10.40
N MET A 53 1.13 -3.54 11.18
CA MET A 53 0.68 -2.73 12.33
C MET A 53 1.76 -2.66 13.42
N LYS A 54 2.41 -3.79 13.70
CA LYS A 54 3.50 -3.86 14.68
C LYS A 54 4.69 -2.99 14.24
N LEU A 55 5.08 -3.08 12.96
CA LEU A 55 6.15 -2.26 12.40
C LEU A 55 5.84 -0.77 12.50
N ALA A 56 4.59 -0.37 12.22
CA ALA A 56 4.15 1.01 12.39
C ALA A 56 4.19 1.49 13.84
N SER A 57 4.01 0.60 14.83
CA SER A 57 4.04 0.93 16.26
C SER A 57 5.44 0.85 16.89
N GLU A 58 6.31 -0.02 16.37
CA GLU A 58 7.66 -0.30 16.91
C GLU A 58 8.77 0.54 16.30
N ILE A 59 8.58 1.03 15.07
CA ILE A 59 9.43 2.10 14.54
C ILE A 59 9.07 3.35 15.32
N ALA A 60 9.53 3.37 16.58
CA ALA A 60 9.17 4.32 17.64
C ALA A 60 9.79 5.71 17.42
N ILE A 61 9.64 6.23 16.23
CA ILE A 61 9.71 7.65 15.97
C ILE A 61 8.33 8.18 16.33
N GLU A 62 8.23 9.21 17.14
CA GLU A 62 6.95 9.83 17.58
C GLU A 62 5.96 10.05 16.43
N GLU A 63 6.48 10.16 15.25
CA GLU A 63 5.82 10.43 13.98
C GLU A 63 4.86 9.34 13.51
N TYR A 64 5.09 8.06 13.87
CA TYR A 64 4.23 6.92 13.47
C TYR A 64 3.07 6.64 14.44
N ARG A 65 3.04 7.30 15.60
CA ARG A 65 2.08 6.97 16.68
C ARG A 65 0.61 7.12 16.30
N ASP A 66 0.30 7.95 15.29
CA ASP A 66 -1.08 8.29 14.92
C ASP A 66 -1.53 7.67 13.59
N ILE A 67 -0.78 6.68 13.07
CA ILE A 67 -1.22 5.95 11.88
C ILE A 67 -2.33 4.98 12.29
N GLN A 68 -3.46 5.08 11.60
CA GLN A 68 -4.62 4.26 11.85
C GLN A 68 -4.84 3.27 10.71
N PHE A 69 -5.27 2.06 11.06
CA PHE A 69 -5.56 0.98 10.14
C PHE A 69 -7.02 0.56 10.27
N LYS A 70 -7.70 0.38 9.13
CA LYS A 70 -8.99 -0.28 9.02
C LYS A 70 -8.90 -1.39 7.99
N ILE A 71 -9.16 -2.60 8.41
CA ILE A 71 -8.99 -3.80 7.59
C ILE A 71 -10.35 -4.43 7.35
N PHE A 72 -10.65 -4.73 6.10
CA PHE A 72 -11.84 -5.44 5.69
C PHE A 72 -11.49 -6.44 4.58
N SER A 73 -11.40 -7.72 4.92
CA SER A 73 -10.99 -8.79 3.99
C SER A 73 -9.60 -8.51 3.39
N ASP A 74 -9.54 -8.31 2.09
CA ASP A 74 -8.36 -7.98 1.28
C ASP A 74 -8.13 -6.46 1.13
N ASN A 75 -9.02 -5.67 1.69
CA ASN A 75 -8.93 -4.22 1.63
C ASN A 75 -8.39 -3.66 2.95
N ILE A 76 -7.54 -2.67 2.84
CA ILE A 76 -7.01 -1.95 3.99
C ILE A 76 -7.02 -0.44 3.74
N VAL A 77 -7.48 0.30 4.73
CA VAL A 77 -7.34 1.75 4.80
C VAL A 77 -6.24 2.06 5.80
N ILE A 78 -5.23 2.80 5.35
CA ILE A 78 -4.17 3.35 6.19
C ILE A 78 -4.32 4.86 6.15
N ALA A 79 -4.46 5.50 7.31
CA ALA A 79 -4.70 6.93 7.38
C ALA A 79 -3.87 7.60 8.47
N LYS A 80 -3.44 8.84 8.20
CA LYS A 80 -2.79 9.71 9.18
C LYS A 80 -3.41 11.09 9.12
N LYS A 81 -3.77 11.62 10.29
CA LYS A 81 -4.25 12.99 10.42
C LYS A 81 -3.12 13.96 10.07
N LEU A 82 -3.44 14.97 9.25
CA LEU A 82 -2.48 15.98 8.84
C LEU A 82 -2.47 17.15 9.79
N SER A 83 -1.27 17.60 10.14
CA SER A 83 -1.06 18.82 10.88
C SER A 83 -1.32 20.05 10.00
N GLU A 84 -1.80 21.14 10.60
CA GLU A 84 -1.93 22.44 9.94
C GLU A 84 -0.58 23.13 9.74
N GLN A 85 0.43 22.78 10.54
CA GLN A 85 1.79 23.31 10.44
C GLN A 85 2.51 22.63 9.26
N SER A 86 3.02 23.43 8.33
CA SER A 86 3.62 22.97 7.06
C SER A 86 4.69 21.89 7.27
N ASP A 87 5.66 22.10 8.17
CA ASP A 87 6.76 21.15 8.36
C ASP A 87 6.27 19.82 8.95
N LYS A 88 5.32 19.88 9.90
CA LYS A 88 4.71 18.68 10.47
C LYS A 88 3.82 17.96 9.46
N ARG A 89 3.13 18.71 8.61
CA ARG A 89 2.31 18.14 7.53
C ARG A 89 3.15 17.32 6.55
N LEU A 90 4.32 17.83 6.13
CA LEU A 90 5.23 17.08 5.27
C LEU A 90 5.75 15.80 5.95
N LEU A 91 5.98 15.88 7.25
CA LEU A 91 6.37 14.72 8.05
C LEU A 91 5.23 13.69 8.15
N ASP A 92 3.98 14.13 8.36
CA ASP A 92 2.80 13.25 8.36
C ASP A 92 2.63 12.53 7.01
N ILE A 93 2.84 13.25 5.89
CA ILE A 93 2.83 12.67 4.54
C ILE A 93 3.93 11.62 4.42
N LYS A 94 5.17 11.94 4.83
CA LYS A 94 6.30 11.01 4.81
C LYS A 94 6.01 9.75 5.60
N CYS A 95 5.45 9.88 6.79
CA CYS A 95 5.09 8.76 7.64
C CYS A 95 4.12 7.81 6.95
N LEU A 96 3.05 8.32 6.33
CA LEU A 96 2.12 7.47 5.61
C LEU A 96 2.78 6.81 4.41
N LEU A 97 3.49 7.55 3.56
CA LEU A 97 4.17 6.99 2.39
C LEU A 97 5.14 5.87 2.78
N ASN A 98 5.90 6.07 3.85
CA ASN A 98 6.83 5.08 4.38
C ASN A 98 6.09 3.84 4.91
N CYS A 99 5.03 4.02 5.69
CA CYS A 99 4.21 2.92 6.21
C CYS A 99 3.61 2.08 5.06
N VAL A 100 3.03 2.72 4.06
CA VAL A 100 2.46 2.05 2.88
C VAL A 100 3.54 1.36 2.05
N SER A 101 4.73 1.95 1.93
CA SER A 101 5.87 1.32 1.25
C SER A 101 6.31 0.04 1.94
N HIS A 102 6.40 0.04 3.28
CA HIS A 102 6.71 -1.16 4.04
C HIS A 102 5.63 -2.23 3.89
N PHE A 103 4.36 -1.84 3.96
CA PHE A 103 3.24 -2.77 3.73
C PHE A 103 3.36 -3.44 2.36
N GLN A 104 3.61 -2.66 1.30
CA GLN A 104 3.75 -3.18 -0.05
C GLN A 104 4.98 -4.09 -0.19
N CYS A 105 6.12 -3.74 0.40
CA CYS A 105 7.30 -4.59 0.45
C CYS A 105 7.03 -5.94 1.13
N LEU A 106 6.36 -5.93 2.29
CA LEU A 106 6.00 -7.15 3.01
C LEU A 106 5.05 -8.03 2.21
N SER A 107 4.09 -7.40 1.51
CA SER A 107 3.12 -8.12 0.67
C SER A 107 3.78 -8.81 -0.51
N VAL A 108 4.68 -8.14 -1.23
CA VAL A 108 5.38 -8.73 -2.40
C VAL A 108 6.57 -9.60 -2.03
N GLY A 109 7.00 -9.58 -0.77
CA GLY A 109 8.14 -10.34 -0.27
C GLY A 109 7.87 -11.84 -0.11
N ASP A 110 8.89 -12.56 0.29
CA ASP A 110 8.91 -14.03 0.35
C ASP A 110 7.98 -14.65 1.42
N GLY A 111 7.53 -13.85 2.39
CA GLY A 111 6.54 -14.31 3.38
C GLY A 111 5.11 -14.41 2.84
N VAL A 112 4.76 -13.64 1.82
CA VAL A 112 3.40 -13.50 1.29
C VAL A 112 3.33 -13.74 -0.22
N GLY A 113 4.06 -12.95 -1.01
CA GLY A 113 4.11 -13.07 -2.47
C GLY A 113 2.82 -12.60 -3.16
N TRP A 114 2.19 -11.51 -2.68
CA TRP A 114 0.96 -10.97 -3.27
C TRP A 114 1.14 -9.54 -3.75
N LEU A 115 0.56 -9.24 -4.90
CA LEU A 115 0.55 -7.90 -5.46
C LEU A 115 -0.51 -7.03 -4.76
N VAL A 116 -0.20 -5.74 -4.67
CA VAL A 116 -1.08 -4.71 -4.11
C VAL A 116 -1.35 -3.65 -5.16
N ARG A 117 -2.56 -3.17 -5.22
CA ARG A 117 -2.93 -1.93 -5.89
C ARG A 117 -3.61 -0.99 -4.92
N GLY A 118 -3.71 0.29 -5.24
CA GLY A 118 -4.31 1.24 -4.31
C GLY A 118 -4.32 2.67 -4.81
N GLY A 119 -4.86 3.54 -3.95
CA GLY A 119 -4.86 4.99 -4.16
C GLY A 119 -4.48 5.73 -2.90
N ILE A 120 -3.67 6.77 -3.04
CA ILE A 120 -3.30 7.69 -1.96
C ILE A 120 -3.81 9.09 -2.31
N THR A 121 -4.50 9.73 -1.36
CA THR A 121 -4.98 11.11 -1.51
C THR A 121 -5.01 11.84 -0.17
N VAL A 122 -5.27 13.15 -0.23
CA VAL A 122 -5.49 14.02 0.94
C VAL A 122 -6.91 14.56 0.90
N GLY A 123 -7.54 14.70 2.06
CA GLY A 123 -8.85 15.31 2.17
C GLY A 123 -9.54 15.06 3.51
N GLU A 124 -10.80 15.46 3.55
CA GLU A 124 -11.65 15.31 4.73
C GLU A 124 -11.97 13.84 5.02
N LEU A 125 -11.69 13.42 6.25
CA LEU A 125 -12.00 12.10 6.78
C LEU A 125 -12.44 12.20 8.23
N PHE A 126 -13.45 11.42 8.58
CA PHE A 126 -13.76 11.01 9.95
C PHE A 126 -13.27 9.56 10.11
N LEU A 127 -12.54 9.29 11.19
CA LEU A 127 -12.06 7.95 11.48
C LEU A 127 -12.00 7.76 13.00
N ASP A 128 -12.71 6.73 13.49
CA ASP A 128 -12.68 6.28 14.88
C ASP A 128 -12.55 4.75 14.94
N GLU A 129 -12.75 4.15 16.11
CA GLU A 129 -12.66 2.69 16.28
C GLU A 129 -13.73 1.93 15.47
N ILE A 130 -14.89 2.54 15.23
CA ILE A 130 -16.07 1.91 14.65
C ILE A 130 -16.09 2.07 13.13
N MET A 131 -15.83 3.28 12.62
CA MET A 131 -16.03 3.59 11.22
C MET A 131 -14.96 4.48 10.61
N VAL A 132 -14.88 4.42 9.28
CA VAL A 132 -14.18 5.39 8.44
C VAL A 132 -15.16 5.98 7.44
N TRP A 133 -15.19 7.32 7.32
CA TRP A 133 -16.12 8.02 6.45
C TRP A 133 -15.54 9.35 5.97
N GLY A 134 -15.75 9.69 4.69
CA GLY A 134 -15.36 10.99 4.15
C GLY A 134 -14.97 10.98 2.69
N LYS A 135 -14.79 12.19 2.14
CA LYS A 135 -14.44 12.40 0.72
C LYS A 135 -13.08 11.77 0.36
N ALA A 136 -12.12 11.84 1.27
CA ALA A 136 -10.78 11.26 1.06
C ALA A 136 -10.84 9.74 0.86
N LEU A 137 -11.67 9.03 1.63
CA LEU A 137 -11.85 7.58 1.44
C LEU A 137 -12.41 7.25 0.05
N LEU A 138 -13.46 7.96 -0.37
CA LEU A 138 -14.08 7.76 -1.68
C LEU A 138 -13.10 8.08 -2.82
N LYS A 139 -12.28 9.11 -2.68
CA LYS A 139 -11.28 9.49 -3.68
C LYS A 139 -10.17 8.44 -3.77
N ALA A 140 -9.64 7.97 -2.64
CA ALA A 140 -8.62 6.91 -2.60
C ALA A 140 -9.15 5.60 -3.21
N TYR A 141 -10.37 5.20 -2.88
CA TYR A 141 -11.06 4.06 -3.49
C TYR A 141 -11.23 4.22 -5.01
N ASN A 142 -11.64 5.40 -5.48
CA ASN A 142 -11.77 5.66 -6.92
C ASN A 142 -10.42 5.59 -7.66
N LEU A 143 -9.33 6.05 -7.05
CA LEU A 143 -7.98 5.89 -7.60
C LEU A 143 -7.60 4.42 -7.72
N GLU A 144 -7.89 3.62 -6.69
CA GLU A 144 -7.66 2.18 -6.71
C GLU A 144 -8.48 1.50 -7.83
N CYS A 145 -9.79 1.68 -7.85
CA CYS A 145 -10.68 0.97 -8.76
C CYS A 145 -10.53 1.37 -10.23
N ARG A 146 -10.26 2.67 -10.52
CA ARG A 146 -10.35 3.23 -11.87
C ARG A 146 -9.01 3.56 -12.49
N VAL A 147 -7.99 3.84 -11.68
CA VAL A 147 -6.69 4.33 -12.15
C VAL A 147 -5.57 3.32 -11.91
N ALA A 148 -5.61 2.60 -10.79
CA ALA A 148 -4.62 1.57 -10.46
C ALA A 148 -4.87 0.27 -11.25
N ILE A 149 -4.81 0.33 -12.59
CA ILE A 149 -4.97 -0.84 -13.47
C ILE A 149 -3.87 -1.87 -13.23
N TYR A 150 -2.64 -1.40 -13.04
CA TYR A 150 -1.47 -2.20 -12.69
C TYR A 150 -1.31 -2.34 -11.17
N PRO A 151 -0.47 -3.29 -10.69
CA PRO A 151 -0.23 -3.49 -9.26
C PRO A 151 0.66 -2.38 -8.68
N ARG A 152 0.11 -1.19 -8.64
CA ARG A 152 0.74 0.03 -8.14
C ARG A 152 -0.23 0.78 -7.22
N ILE A 153 0.31 1.57 -6.33
CA ILE A 153 -0.46 2.47 -5.48
C ILE A 153 -0.36 3.87 -6.10
N VAL A 154 -1.44 4.30 -6.74
CA VAL A 154 -1.51 5.59 -7.43
C VAL A 154 -1.57 6.72 -6.41
N ILE A 155 -0.82 7.79 -6.65
CA ILE A 155 -0.84 9.00 -5.83
C ILE A 155 -1.63 10.06 -6.56
N ASP A 156 -2.60 10.65 -5.86
CA ASP A 156 -3.45 11.71 -6.38
C ASP A 156 -2.60 12.87 -6.90
N ARG A 157 -2.89 13.31 -8.12
CA ARG A 157 -2.16 14.41 -8.78
C ARG A 157 -2.21 15.73 -8.00
N GLU A 158 -3.26 15.95 -7.21
CA GLU A 158 -3.39 17.19 -6.42
C GLU A 158 -2.32 17.32 -5.34
N ILE A 159 -1.80 16.20 -4.80
CA ILE A 159 -0.76 16.23 -3.76
C ILE A 159 0.66 16.12 -4.31
N ILE A 160 0.83 15.83 -5.59
CA ILE A 160 2.15 15.67 -6.22
C ILE A 160 3.02 16.92 -6.09
N PRO A 161 2.53 18.14 -6.35
CA PRO A 161 3.35 19.35 -6.19
C PRO A 161 3.93 19.50 -4.77
N GLU A 162 3.15 19.16 -3.73
CA GLU A 162 3.58 19.20 -2.34
C GLU A 162 4.70 18.18 -2.05
N ILE A 163 4.58 16.98 -2.64
CA ILE A 163 5.55 15.89 -2.44
C ILE A 163 6.87 16.16 -3.18
N ILE A 164 6.83 16.53 -4.46
CA ILE A 164 8.02 16.63 -5.31
C ILE A 164 8.90 17.85 -4.99
N THR A 165 8.34 18.88 -4.35
CA THR A 165 9.12 20.04 -3.88
C THR A 165 10.01 19.69 -2.69
N ASN A 166 9.70 18.64 -1.96
CA ASN A 166 10.55 18.14 -0.88
C ASN A 166 11.45 17.02 -1.41
N LYS A 167 12.77 17.19 -1.30
CA LYS A 167 13.76 16.25 -1.84
C LYS A 167 13.63 14.83 -1.28
N GLU A 168 13.32 14.68 0.01
CA GLU A 168 13.17 13.37 0.63
C GLU A 168 11.88 12.69 0.20
N LEU A 169 10.78 13.44 0.13
CA LEU A 169 9.49 12.92 -0.30
C LEU A 169 9.46 12.55 -1.79
N SER A 170 10.22 13.27 -2.62
CA SER A 170 10.27 13.01 -4.06
C SER A 170 10.78 11.62 -4.42
N GLU A 171 11.55 10.96 -3.54
CA GLU A 171 12.03 9.59 -3.74
C GLU A 171 10.90 8.56 -3.68
N TYR A 172 9.78 8.88 -2.98
CA TYR A 172 8.61 8.01 -2.89
C TYR A 172 7.71 8.05 -4.13
N VAL A 173 8.01 8.90 -5.12
CA VAL A 173 7.13 9.11 -6.26
C VAL A 173 7.82 8.79 -7.56
N LEU A 174 7.17 7.98 -8.39
CA LEU A 174 7.54 7.75 -9.78
C LEU A 174 6.36 8.09 -10.69
N GLN A 175 6.67 8.49 -11.92
CA GLN A 175 5.68 8.65 -12.97
C GLN A 175 5.73 7.44 -13.92
N ASP A 176 4.57 6.88 -14.25
CA ASP A 176 4.42 5.76 -15.16
C ASP A 176 4.20 6.23 -16.61
N PHE A 177 4.17 5.30 -17.55
CA PHE A 177 4.00 5.56 -18.99
C PHE A 177 2.64 6.17 -19.36
N ASP A 178 1.62 5.97 -18.52
CA ASP A 178 0.28 6.58 -18.68
C ASP A 178 0.16 7.96 -17.99
N ASN A 179 1.29 8.53 -17.56
CA ASN A 179 1.42 9.78 -16.83
C ASN A 179 0.81 9.79 -15.43
N GLU A 180 0.39 8.65 -14.90
CA GLU A 180 -0.03 8.56 -13.50
C GLU A 180 1.19 8.48 -12.57
N TYR A 181 1.05 9.10 -11.39
CA TYR A 181 2.07 9.02 -10.35
C TYR A 181 1.75 7.89 -9.39
N PHE A 182 2.78 7.16 -8.98
CA PHE A 182 2.61 6.03 -8.06
C PHE A 182 3.72 5.95 -7.03
N LEU A 183 3.43 5.22 -5.95
CA LEU A 183 4.34 5.02 -4.83
C LEU A 183 5.52 4.16 -5.24
N ASN A 184 6.73 4.71 -5.14
CA ASN A 184 7.98 3.97 -5.26
C ASN A 184 8.31 3.26 -3.94
N TYR A 185 7.66 2.13 -3.67
CA TYR A 185 7.88 1.41 -2.42
C TYR A 185 9.32 0.86 -2.26
N LEU A 186 10.09 0.81 -3.35
CA LEU A 186 11.49 0.37 -3.34
C LEU A 186 12.48 1.48 -2.94
N CYS A 187 12.02 2.72 -2.71
CA CYS A 187 12.89 3.79 -2.17
C CYS A 187 13.37 3.47 -0.75
N ILE A 188 12.60 2.72 0.04
CA ILE A 188 13.00 2.28 1.38
C ILE A 188 14.19 1.31 1.29
N GLN A 189 15.25 1.60 2.08
CA GLN A 189 16.58 1.02 1.88
C GLN A 189 16.76 -0.45 2.29
N HIS A 190 15.79 -1.07 2.97
CA HIS A 190 16.01 -2.30 3.73
C HIS A 190 15.58 -3.60 3.04
N PHE A 191 14.98 -3.55 1.84
CA PHE A 191 14.55 -4.76 1.15
C PHE A 191 15.62 -5.29 0.19
N GLY A 192 16.11 -6.50 0.47
CA GLY A 192 17.06 -7.19 -0.39
C GLY A 192 16.40 -7.74 -1.65
N GLY A 193 17.11 -7.66 -2.78
CA GLY A 193 16.62 -8.22 -4.06
C GLY A 193 16.25 -9.71 -3.98
N GLN A 194 16.87 -10.49 -3.10
CA GLN A 194 16.53 -11.90 -2.89
C GLN A 194 15.11 -12.09 -2.34
N ILE A 195 14.67 -11.28 -1.39
CA ILE A 195 13.32 -11.32 -0.80
C ILE A 195 12.27 -11.07 -1.89
N LEU A 196 12.51 -10.08 -2.76
CA LEU A 196 11.62 -9.76 -3.88
C LEU A 196 11.59 -10.88 -4.93
N MET A 197 12.74 -11.50 -5.24
CA MET A 197 12.80 -12.63 -6.15
C MET A 197 12.03 -13.84 -5.61
N ASN A 198 12.21 -14.17 -4.35
CA ASN A 198 11.51 -15.28 -3.71
C ASN A 198 9.99 -15.04 -3.70
N GLY A 199 9.55 -13.84 -3.30
CA GLY A 199 8.13 -13.46 -3.32
C GLY A 199 7.52 -13.52 -4.72
N PHE A 200 8.25 -13.06 -5.73
CA PHE A 200 7.79 -13.15 -7.13
C PHE A 200 7.70 -14.61 -7.63
N THR A 201 8.61 -15.46 -7.18
CA THR A 201 8.56 -16.90 -7.45
C THR A 201 7.34 -17.55 -6.81
N ILE A 202 7.08 -17.28 -5.52
CA ILE A 202 5.90 -17.75 -4.80
C ILE A 202 4.62 -17.35 -5.53
N MET A 203 4.53 -16.09 -5.95
CA MET A 203 3.39 -15.56 -6.69
C MET A 203 3.13 -16.32 -7.99
N GLN A 204 4.18 -16.62 -8.77
CA GLN A 204 4.05 -17.39 -10.01
C GLN A 204 3.63 -18.84 -9.74
N ASP A 205 4.20 -19.48 -8.70
CA ASP A 205 3.88 -20.86 -8.32
C ASP A 205 2.42 -20.98 -7.84
N GLU A 206 1.92 -20.01 -7.10
CA GLU A 206 0.52 -19.95 -6.68
C GLU A 206 -0.46 -19.82 -7.86
N LEU A 207 -0.07 -19.16 -8.93
CA LEU A 207 -0.86 -19.07 -10.16
C LEU A 207 -0.89 -20.38 -10.96
N ASN A 208 0.09 -21.28 -10.72
CA ASN A 208 0.16 -22.62 -11.29
C ASN A 208 -0.14 -22.67 -12.80
N GLY A 209 0.48 -21.76 -13.56
CA GLY A 209 0.31 -21.66 -15.00
C GLY A 209 -1.05 -21.08 -15.47
N LYS A 210 -1.94 -20.70 -14.58
CA LYS A 210 -3.22 -20.05 -14.90
C LYS A 210 -3.01 -18.55 -15.14
N PHE A 211 -2.31 -18.20 -16.19
CA PHE A 211 -2.08 -16.82 -16.59
C PHE A 211 -3.16 -16.37 -17.58
N THR A 212 -4.15 -15.64 -17.11
CA THR A 212 -4.96 -14.81 -18.01
C THR A 212 -4.10 -13.66 -18.53
N GLU A 213 -4.45 -13.10 -19.69
CA GLU A 213 -3.75 -11.93 -20.22
C GLU A 213 -3.64 -10.79 -19.22
N SER A 214 -4.70 -10.51 -18.47
CA SER A 214 -4.70 -9.49 -17.42
C SER A 214 -3.72 -9.77 -16.28
N ILE A 215 -3.61 -11.02 -15.84
CA ILE A 215 -2.64 -11.42 -14.80
C ILE A 215 -1.21 -11.27 -15.36
N TYR A 216 -0.98 -11.74 -16.59
CA TYR A 216 0.32 -11.65 -17.24
C TYR A 216 0.79 -10.20 -17.36
N GLN A 217 -0.08 -9.28 -17.81
CA GLN A 217 0.24 -7.86 -17.92
C GLN A 217 0.61 -7.25 -16.55
N LYS A 218 -0.09 -7.62 -15.48
CA LYS A 218 0.21 -7.17 -14.12
C LYS A 218 1.56 -7.67 -13.63
N LEU A 219 1.89 -8.94 -13.89
CA LEU A 219 3.19 -9.50 -13.53
C LEU A 219 4.33 -8.85 -14.33
N CYS A 220 4.14 -8.63 -15.65
CA CYS A 220 5.11 -7.95 -16.49
C CYS A 220 5.37 -6.53 -16.01
N TRP A 221 4.32 -5.78 -15.67
CA TRP A 221 4.47 -4.42 -15.16
C TRP A 221 5.30 -4.42 -13.86
N HIS A 222 4.92 -5.28 -12.91
CA HIS A 222 5.62 -5.38 -11.61
C HIS A 222 7.09 -5.78 -11.78
N MET A 223 7.35 -6.81 -12.59
CA MET A 223 8.71 -7.27 -12.91
C MET A 223 9.56 -6.14 -13.51
N ASN A 224 9.02 -5.40 -14.48
CA ASN A 224 9.75 -4.32 -15.14
C ASN A 224 10.06 -3.18 -14.17
N TYR A 225 9.08 -2.79 -13.34
CA TYR A 225 9.28 -1.79 -12.31
C TYR A 225 10.38 -2.19 -11.33
N VAL A 226 10.28 -3.40 -10.74
CA VAL A 226 11.25 -3.88 -9.76
C VAL A 226 12.65 -3.99 -10.37
N ASN A 227 12.77 -4.57 -11.56
CA ASN A 227 14.05 -4.70 -12.25
C ASN A 227 14.70 -3.34 -12.53
N LYS A 228 13.91 -2.35 -12.97
CA LYS A 228 14.38 -0.98 -13.23
C LYS A 228 14.93 -0.34 -11.94
N GLU A 229 14.26 -0.49 -10.81
CA GLU A 229 14.71 0.06 -9.54
C GLU A 229 15.90 -0.70 -8.95
N LEU A 230 15.96 -2.02 -9.11
CA LEU A 230 17.12 -2.82 -8.75
C LEU A 230 18.35 -2.46 -9.59
N ASP A 231 18.19 -2.22 -10.89
CA ASP A 231 19.30 -1.80 -11.76
C ASP A 231 19.86 -0.45 -11.32
N LYS A 232 19.05 0.53 -10.95
CA LYS A 232 19.50 1.82 -10.39
C LYS A 232 20.31 1.67 -9.09
N LYS A 233 19.89 0.74 -8.21
CA LYS A 233 20.59 0.44 -6.95
C LYS A 233 21.89 -0.38 -7.18
N ASN A 234 21.92 -1.19 -8.23
CA ASN A 234 23.02 -2.12 -8.55
C ASN A 234 24.15 -1.50 -9.36
N GLU A 235 24.08 -0.24 -9.78
CA GLU A 235 25.27 0.47 -10.35
C GLU A 235 26.46 0.47 -9.39
N LYS A 236 26.23 0.12 -8.11
CA LYS A 236 27.25 0.00 -7.06
C LYS A 236 27.43 -1.42 -6.48
N ARG A 237 26.63 -2.43 -6.89
CA ARG A 237 26.67 -3.80 -6.36
C ARG A 237 26.26 -4.82 -7.44
N ASP A 238 26.81 -6.05 -7.37
CA ASP A 238 26.63 -7.15 -8.34
C ASP A 238 25.20 -7.31 -8.87
N LYS A 239 25.05 -7.35 -10.21
CA LYS A 239 23.80 -7.56 -10.99
C LYS A 239 23.11 -8.91 -10.74
N LYS A 240 23.14 -9.42 -9.52
CA LYS A 240 22.75 -10.79 -9.15
C LYS A 240 21.23 -11.02 -9.08
N TYR A 241 20.46 -9.98 -8.82
CA TYR A 241 19.05 -10.11 -8.54
C TYR A 241 18.19 -9.48 -9.63
N ARG A 242 17.45 -10.30 -10.35
CA ARG A 242 16.44 -9.87 -11.34
C ARG A 242 15.23 -10.78 -11.30
N LEU A 243 14.04 -10.19 -11.32
CA LEU A 243 12.80 -10.93 -11.52
C LEU A 243 12.73 -11.47 -12.95
N LYS A 244 12.22 -12.68 -13.10
CA LYS A 244 11.97 -13.33 -14.39
C LYS A 244 10.62 -14.00 -14.35
N LEU A 245 9.89 -13.94 -15.47
CA LEU A 245 8.72 -14.78 -15.69
C LEU A 245 9.18 -16.23 -15.98
N LYS A 246 8.43 -17.19 -15.43
CA LYS A 246 8.60 -18.63 -15.70
C LYS A 246 7.95 -19.00 -17.01
#